data_4a03ce1fc24e42d80fa8cd3c728b6c65
#
_entry.id   4a03ce1fc24e42d80fa8cd3c728b6c65
#
_cell.length_a   1.000
_cell.length_b   1.000
_cell.length_c   1.000
_cell.angle_alpha   90.00
_cell.angle_beta   90.00
_cell.angle_gamma   90.00
#
_symmetry.space_group_name_H-M   'P 1'
#
loop_
_entity.id
_entity.type
_entity.pdbx_description
1 polymer ?
#
loop_
_entity_poly.entity_id
_entity_poly.type
_entity_poly.pdbx_seq_one_letter_code
_entity_poly.pdbx_strand_id
1 'polypeptide(L)'
;MTSNTSKPMTEREAGRVALKELLKPISVRLLVGRTLAALGGVLAIAPYIALVKLGAVFYQAYSTGTEVDTERVTTIVNILIGTFGARLACIGIALGVTHFADAKFAALVRERTIARVASAPLGWFTSTNAGKVRKALQDDISMVHALVAHQPVDVTQAMVTPVALAVYAFVIDWRLGLLTIATLPIYGLIMAIMMRGMGDKTVQVDNKLAQVSATMVEFVTGITVVKAFGTVGRAHKRYQDAADEFSAFYLDWTIPLLRSNAFANATVTIPLLLAINLGGGAAMAHAGWVEPADVLTTSLIALMLPYSIEVLGNTAWTYQTAGAAALRVTQALDIPILETRAGGDAQVDGAADESASGPVIAGSDVAYEDVSFSYGDVLAVDHASFELKEGTVTALVGPSGSGKSTLATLLARFNDPDSGRITLGGVDLKDIPSNELYKHVAFVLQDPQLLRISLRDNIALGKPGASYEEVREAARSAHILDVIEALPEGFDTIYGSDQGLSGGQEQRIAIARALLIDAPVLILDEATAFTDPESEAEIQRALSTLVKGRTVLVIAHRPESIVGADRIIVVDRGHVVASGTHDELLEQPLYRALWQHAPAQEA
;
A
#
# COMPACT_ATOMS: atom_id res chain seq x y z
N MET A 1 39.59 0.57 -13.19
CA MET A 1 38.36 0.87 -12.41
C MET A 1 37.32 -0.13 -12.86
N THR A 2 37.13 -1.18 -12.10
CA THR A 2 36.21 -2.28 -12.39
C THR A 2 34.81 -1.86 -11.97
N SER A 3 33.93 -1.63 -12.93
CA SER A 3 32.51 -1.39 -12.68
C SER A 3 31.90 -2.69 -12.12
N ASN A 4 31.60 -2.68 -10.84
CA ASN A 4 30.87 -3.75 -10.17
C ASN A 4 29.38 -3.62 -10.56
N THR A 5 29.01 -4.17 -11.72
CA THR A 5 27.59 -4.29 -12.12
C THR A 5 26.97 -5.38 -11.27
N SER A 6 26.46 -5.00 -10.09
CA SER A 6 25.59 -5.86 -9.31
C SER A 6 24.37 -6.21 -10.15
N LYS A 7 24.16 -7.50 -10.37
CA LYS A 7 22.97 -8.05 -11.04
C LYS A 7 21.72 -7.47 -10.38
N PRO A 8 20.74 -6.93 -11.10
CA PRO A 8 19.54 -6.39 -10.49
C PRO A 8 18.87 -7.47 -9.63
N MET A 9 18.52 -7.11 -8.39
CA MET A 9 17.83 -8.02 -7.47
C MET A 9 16.51 -8.47 -8.08
N THR A 10 16.22 -9.75 -7.97
CA THR A 10 14.89 -10.26 -8.33
C THR A 10 13.83 -9.72 -7.36
N GLU A 11 12.58 -9.60 -7.81
CA GLU A 11 11.46 -9.16 -6.92
C GLU A 11 11.36 -10.00 -5.64
N ARG A 12 11.67 -11.30 -5.74
CA ARG A 12 11.67 -12.21 -4.60
C ARG A 12 12.77 -11.87 -3.59
N GLU A 13 13.95 -11.48 -4.05
CA GLU A 13 15.05 -11.03 -3.19
C GLU A 13 14.72 -9.68 -2.55
N ALA A 14 14.20 -8.74 -3.34
CA ALA A 14 13.75 -7.43 -2.84
C ALA A 14 12.65 -7.58 -1.78
N GLY A 15 11.67 -8.46 -2.02
CA GLY A 15 10.61 -8.75 -1.06
C GLY A 15 11.13 -9.34 0.27
N ARG A 16 12.15 -10.21 0.22
CA ARG A 16 12.79 -10.73 1.44
C ARG A 16 13.52 -9.65 2.23
N VAL A 17 14.21 -8.76 1.55
CA VAL A 17 14.92 -7.64 2.19
C VAL A 17 13.90 -6.70 2.84
N ALA A 18 12.86 -6.29 2.10
CA ALA A 18 11.80 -5.43 2.60
C ALA A 18 11.12 -6.05 3.85
N LEU A 19 10.77 -7.34 3.78
CA LEU A 19 10.17 -8.04 4.91
C LEU A 19 11.06 -8.05 6.14
N LYS A 20 12.36 -8.31 5.96
CA LYS A 20 13.34 -8.32 7.06
C LYS A 20 13.44 -6.95 7.73
N GLU A 21 13.46 -5.86 6.95
CA GLU A 21 13.52 -4.50 7.47
C GLU A 21 12.25 -4.12 8.22
N LEU A 22 11.09 -4.39 7.65
CA LEU A 22 9.80 -4.11 8.28
C LEU A 22 9.62 -4.87 9.60
N LEU A 23 10.12 -6.11 9.70
CA LEU A 23 10.00 -6.93 10.91
C LEU A 23 11.07 -6.62 11.97
N LYS A 24 12.10 -5.84 11.66
CA LYS A 24 13.19 -5.51 12.59
C LYS A 24 12.71 -4.96 13.96
N PRO A 25 11.72 -4.03 14.04
CA PRO A 25 11.25 -3.47 15.31
C PRO A 25 10.59 -4.50 16.24
N ILE A 26 10.06 -5.60 15.70
CA ILE A 26 9.37 -6.64 16.47
C ILE A 26 10.19 -7.94 16.60
N SER A 27 11.40 -7.98 16.05
CA SER A 27 12.25 -9.19 15.94
C SER A 27 12.48 -9.90 17.27
N VAL A 28 12.71 -9.15 18.36
CA VAL A 28 12.90 -9.71 19.71
C VAL A 28 11.65 -10.47 20.18
N ARG A 29 10.45 -9.91 19.94
CA ARG A 29 9.19 -10.60 20.29
C ARG A 29 8.98 -11.88 19.48
N LEU A 30 9.30 -11.85 18.19
CA LEU A 30 9.26 -13.04 17.34
C LEU A 30 10.25 -14.11 17.82
N LEU A 31 11.44 -13.71 18.29
CA LEU A 31 12.42 -14.63 18.86
C LEU A 31 11.89 -15.27 20.15
N VAL A 32 11.30 -14.49 21.06
CA VAL A 32 10.67 -15.02 22.28
C VAL A 32 9.55 -16.01 21.93
N GLY A 33 8.68 -15.69 20.98
CA GLY A 33 7.63 -16.60 20.51
C GLY A 33 8.20 -17.92 19.99
N ARG A 34 9.27 -17.86 19.16
CA ARG A 34 9.96 -19.06 18.65
C ARG A 34 10.61 -19.88 19.75
N THR A 35 11.27 -19.29 20.72
CA THR A 35 11.89 -20.03 21.82
C THR A 35 10.86 -20.75 22.69
N LEU A 36 9.75 -20.09 23.01
CA LEU A 36 8.64 -20.73 23.73
C LEU A 36 7.99 -21.86 22.91
N ALA A 37 7.77 -21.64 21.62
CA ALA A 37 7.27 -22.67 20.71
C ALA A 37 8.23 -23.88 20.61
N ALA A 38 9.54 -23.66 20.59
CA ALA A 38 10.54 -24.72 20.60
C ALA A 38 10.49 -25.54 21.91
N LEU A 39 10.39 -24.89 23.06
CA LEU A 39 10.19 -25.58 24.34
C LEU A 39 8.90 -26.41 24.32
N GLY A 40 7.80 -25.86 23.84
CA GLY A 40 6.53 -26.59 23.68
C GLY A 40 6.66 -27.77 22.72
N GLY A 41 7.48 -27.63 21.65
CA GLY A 41 7.78 -28.68 20.69
C GLY A 41 8.57 -29.84 21.32
N VAL A 42 9.55 -29.54 22.18
CA VAL A 42 10.32 -30.56 22.91
C VAL A 42 9.42 -31.28 23.95
N LEU A 43 8.56 -30.55 24.67
CA LEU A 43 7.63 -31.14 25.63
C LEU A 43 6.63 -32.09 24.98
N ALA A 44 6.46 -32.06 23.66
CA ALA A 44 5.63 -33.01 22.91
C ALA A 44 6.14 -34.46 22.99
N ILE A 45 7.37 -34.70 23.46
CA ILE A 45 7.91 -36.05 23.69
C ILE A 45 7.28 -36.72 24.92
N ALA A 46 6.81 -35.95 25.89
CA ALA A 46 6.36 -36.47 27.19
C ALA A 46 5.29 -37.58 27.11
N PRO A 47 4.26 -37.52 26.26
CA PRO A 47 3.28 -38.59 26.10
C PRO A 47 3.90 -39.92 25.66
N TYR A 48 4.91 -39.84 24.78
CA TYR A 48 5.60 -41.04 24.27
C TYR A 48 6.53 -41.64 25.31
N ILE A 49 7.19 -40.82 26.12
CA ILE A 49 7.97 -41.31 27.28
C ILE A 49 7.03 -41.97 28.28
N ALA A 50 5.87 -41.37 28.57
CA ALA A 50 4.87 -41.92 29.46
C ALA A 50 4.35 -43.28 28.94
N LEU A 51 4.10 -43.41 27.62
CA LEU A 51 3.64 -44.65 27.01
C LEU A 51 4.64 -45.76 27.18
N VAL A 52 5.95 -45.55 26.90
CA VAL A 52 7.01 -46.55 27.13
C VAL A 52 7.08 -46.96 28.61
N LYS A 53 7.06 -45.96 29.53
CA LYS A 53 7.18 -46.22 30.97
C LYS A 53 5.95 -46.98 31.52
N LEU A 54 4.73 -46.60 31.10
CA LEU A 54 3.51 -47.31 31.50
C LEU A 54 3.50 -48.74 30.89
N GLY A 55 3.86 -48.87 29.62
CA GLY A 55 4.01 -50.19 28.97
C GLY A 55 4.95 -51.12 29.73
N ALA A 56 6.10 -50.62 30.18
CA ALA A 56 7.02 -51.40 31.01
C ALA A 56 6.44 -51.82 32.36
N VAL A 57 5.68 -50.91 33.05
CA VAL A 57 5.04 -51.23 34.32
C VAL A 57 3.99 -52.33 34.14
N PHE A 58 3.13 -52.21 33.13
CA PHE A 58 2.08 -53.19 32.87
C PHE A 58 2.66 -54.53 32.38
N TYR A 59 3.69 -54.51 31.52
CA TYR A 59 4.34 -55.72 31.07
C TYR A 59 5.04 -56.48 32.21
N GLN A 60 5.71 -55.76 33.10
CA GLN A 60 6.31 -56.34 34.31
C GLN A 60 5.26 -57.02 35.19
N ALA A 61 4.14 -56.34 35.52
CA ALA A 61 3.06 -56.92 36.31
C ALA A 61 2.48 -58.18 35.64
N TYR A 62 2.26 -58.14 34.33
CA TYR A 62 1.77 -59.28 33.55
C TYR A 62 2.74 -60.46 33.55
N SER A 63 4.04 -60.22 33.28
CA SER A 63 5.06 -61.28 33.17
C SER A 63 5.40 -61.94 34.48
N THR A 64 5.31 -61.22 35.62
CA THR A 64 5.60 -61.73 36.96
C THR A 64 4.35 -62.17 37.72
N GLY A 65 3.16 -61.94 37.17
CA GLY A 65 1.88 -62.25 37.86
C GLY A 65 1.64 -61.41 39.13
N THR A 66 2.30 -60.25 39.22
CA THR A 66 2.17 -59.32 40.38
C THR A 66 1.10 -58.24 40.10
N GLU A 67 0.62 -57.62 41.20
CA GLU A 67 -0.25 -56.44 41.06
C GLU A 67 0.50 -55.28 40.38
N VAL A 68 -0.25 -54.47 39.68
CA VAL A 68 0.28 -53.27 39.01
C VAL A 68 0.74 -52.26 40.06
N ASP A 69 1.95 -51.75 39.92
CA ASP A 69 2.49 -50.65 40.77
C ASP A 69 1.73 -49.35 40.52
N THR A 70 0.64 -49.15 41.29
CA THR A 70 -0.26 -48.01 41.18
C THR A 70 0.40 -46.69 41.56
N GLU A 71 1.38 -46.69 42.48
CA GLU A 71 2.13 -45.50 42.85
C GLU A 71 2.99 -44.98 41.68
N ARG A 72 3.67 -45.90 41.01
CA ARG A 72 4.48 -45.60 39.84
C ARG A 72 3.62 -45.13 38.65
N VAL A 73 2.49 -45.77 38.41
CA VAL A 73 1.50 -45.35 37.41
C VAL A 73 1.01 -43.93 37.70
N THR A 74 0.61 -43.64 38.92
CA THR A 74 0.13 -42.31 39.35
C THR A 74 1.22 -41.25 39.15
N THR A 75 2.46 -41.55 39.49
CA THR A 75 3.60 -40.64 39.29
C THR A 75 3.80 -40.30 37.81
N ILE A 76 3.78 -41.31 36.91
CA ILE A 76 3.92 -41.11 35.48
C ILE A 76 2.79 -40.24 34.93
N VAL A 77 1.56 -40.50 35.34
CA VAL A 77 0.37 -39.73 34.92
C VAL A 77 0.45 -38.28 35.40
N ASN A 78 0.85 -38.05 36.66
CA ASN A 78 1.00 -36.69 37.19
C ASN A 78 2.07 -35.88 36.43
N ILE A 79 3.21 -36.51 36.11
CA ILE A 79 4.25 -35.90 35.31
C ILE A 79 3.73 -35.58 33.89
N LEU A 80 2.96 -36.50 33.30
CA LEU A 80 2.35 -36.27 31.98
C LEU A 80 1.38 -35.09 31.99
N ILE A 81 0.51 -35.00 32.99
CA ILE A 81 -0.42 -33.87 33.15
C ILE A 81 0.35 -32.55 33.33
N GLY A 82 1.36 -32.56 34.19
CA GLY A 82 2.20 -31.37 34.43
C GLY A 82 2.93 -30.90 33.15
N THR A 83 3.54 -31.83 32.41
CA THR A 83 4.26 -31.52 31.14
C THR A 83 3.28 -31.09 30.05
N PHE A 84 2.09 -31.64 29.98
CA PHE A 84 1.03 -31.20 29.08
C PHE A 84 0.56 -29.77 29.39
N GLY A 85 0.33 -29.46 30.67
CA GLY A 85 0.01 -28.10 31.13
C GLY A 85 1.11 -27.10 30.79
N ALA A 86 2.39 -27.46 31.02
CA ALA A 86 3.54 -26.65 30.67
C ALA A 86 3.63 -26.40 29.13
N ARG A 87 3.37 -27.43 28.33
CA ARG A 87 3.33 -27.33 26.86
C ARG A 87 2.25 -26.36 26.42
N LEU A 88 1.02 -26.49 26.94
CA LEU A 88 -0.08 -25.59 26.61
C LEU A 88 0.24 -24.14 27.00
N ALA A 89 0.82 -23.93 28.17
CA ALA A 89 1.25 -22.61 28.61
C ALA A 89 2.33 -22.02 27.69
N CYS A 90 3.36 -22.79 27.32
CA CYS A 90 4.39 -22.35 26.37
C CYS A 90 3.80 -21.92 25.04
N ILE A 91 2.89 -22.72 24.46
CA ILE A 91 2.26 -22.43 23.16
C ILE A 91 1.32 -21.21 23.27
N GLY A 92 0.49 -21.16 24.32
CA GLY A 92 -0.44 -20.05 24.53
C GLY A 92 0.29 -18.71 24.72
N ILE A 93 1.34 -18.70 25.53
CA ILE A 93 2.19 -17.50 25.72
C ILE A 93 2.91 -17.15 24.42
N ALA A 94 3.44 -18.12 23.68
CA ALA A 94 4.10 -17.90 22.40
C ALA A 94 3.16 -17.21 21.39
N LEU A 95 1.94 -17.73 21.24
CA LEU A 95 0.91 -17.13 20.37
C LEU A 95 0.50 -15.75 20.87
N GLY A 96 0.31 -15.56 22.17
CA GLY A 96 0.03 -14.24 22.74
C GLY A 96 1.11 -13.21 22.38
N VAL A 97 2.39 -13.56 22.57
CA VAL A 97 3.53 -12.68 22.24
C VAL A 97 3.57 -12.35 20.74
N THR A 98 3.34 -13.32 19.86
CA THR A 98 3.38 -13.08 18.40
C THR A 98 2.17 -12.27 17.94
N HIS A 99 0.97 -12.45 18.48
CA HIS A 99 -0.19 -11.61 18.19
C HIS A 99 -0.02 -10.17 18.66
N PHE A 100 0.55 -9.95 19.86
CA PHE A 100 0.92 -8.61 20.30
C PHE A 100 1.99 -7.97 19.43
N ALA A 101 2.95 -8.75 18.93
CA ALA A 101 3.96 -8.29 17.98
C ALA A 101 3.32 -7.85 16.67
N ASP A 102 2.36 -8.61 16.16
CA ASP A 102 1.60 -8.30 14.94
C ASP A 102 0.77 -7.02 15.09
N ALA A 103 0.01 -6.88 16.17
CA ALA A 103 -0.75 -5.66 16.44
C ALA A 103 0.14 -4.41 16.49
N LYS A 104 1.33 -4.52 17.14
CA LYS A 104 2.31 -3.43 17.17
C LYS A 104 2.92 -3.16 15.78
N PHE A 105 3.20 -4.19 15.01
CA PHE A 105 3.69 -4.07 13.62
C PHE A 105 2.68 -3.30 12.75
N ALA A 106 1.41 -3.73 12.79
CA ALA A 106 0.35 -3.09 12.01
C ALA A 106 0.15 -1.62 12.38
N ALA A 107 0.19 -1.30 13.69
CA ALA A 107 0.10 0.09 14.17
C ALA A 107 1.28 0.92 13.67
N LEU A 108 2.52 0.43 13.81
CA LEU A 108 3.74 1.11 13.39
C LEU A 108 3.75 1.40 11.87
N VAL A 109 3.37 0.40 11.05
CA VAL A 109 3.33 0.59 9.60
C VAL A 109 2.28 1.62 9.20
N ARG A 110 1.08 1.58 9.82
CA ARG A 110 0.02 2.58 9.56
C ARG A 110 0.47 3.99 9.95
N GLU A 111 1.02 4.15 11.14
CA GLU A 111 1.53 5.43 11.64
C GLU A 111 2.58 6.02 10.70
N ARG A 112 3.59 5.24 10.33
CA ARG A 112 4.64 5.66 9.39
C ARG A 112 4.08 6.01 8.01
N THR A 113 3.14 5.22 7.49
CA THR A 113 2.53 5.49 6.18
C THR A 113 1.71 6.78 6.21
N ILE A 114 0.91 6.99 7.26
CA ILE A 114 0.11 8.21 7.41
C ILE A 114 1.02 9.44 7.55
N ALA A 115 2.05 9.36 8.39
CA ALA A 115 3.02 10.45 8.54
C ALA A 115 3.72 10.78 7.21
N ARG A 116 4.10 9.75 6.44
CA ARG A 116 4.74 9.93 5.13
C ARG A 116 3.78 10.53 4.10
N VAL A 117 2.54 10.06 4.06
CA VAL A 117 1.47 10.62 3.21
C VAL A 117 1.20 12.09 3.56
N ALA A 118 1.15 12.44 4.85
CA ALA A 118 0.95 13.82 5.29
C ALA A 118 2.07 14.78 4.86
N SER A 119 3.29 14.25 4.65
CA SER A 119 4.46 15.02 4.20
C SER A 119 4.69 14.96 2.69
N ALA A 120 3.82 14.27 1.93
CA ALA A 120 3.95 14.13 0.49
C ALA A 120 3.63 15.43 -0.25
N PRO A 121 4.31 15.73 -1.36
CA PRO A 121 3.95 16.86 -2.22
C PRO A 121 2.55 16.67 -2.79
N LEU A 122 1.79 17.76 -2.94
CA LEU A 122 0.42 17.69 -3.45
C LEU A 122 0.35 17.09 -4.86
N GLY A 123 1.36 17.29 -5.69
CA GLY A 123 1.46 16.67 -7.02
C GLY A 123 1.61 15.14 -7.02
N TRP A 124 1.97 14.54 -5.88
CA TRP A 124 2.05 13.09 -5.73
C TRP A 124 0.66 12.43 -5.66
N PHE A 125 -0.37 13.17 -5.22
CA PHE A 125 -1.72 12.63 -5.02
C PHE A 125 -2.44 12.44 -6.36
N THR A 126 -2.37 11.23 -6.89
CA THR A 126 -3.13 10.76 -8.05
C THR A 126 -4.06 9.62 -7.63
N SER A 127 -5.09 9.32 -8.44
CA SER A 127 -5.98 8.17 -8.21
C SER A 127 -5.19 6.86 -8.10
N THR A 128 -4.14 6.69 -8.89
CA THR A 128 -3.24 5.53 -8.86
C THR A 128 -2.47 5.43 -7.55
N ASN A 129 -1.90 6.53 -7.06
CA ASN A 129 -1.12 6.55 -5.83
C ASN A 129 -2.01 6.38 -4.59
N ALA A 130 -3.17 7.02 -4.55
CA ALA A 130 -4.16 6.81 -3.50
C ALA A 130 -4.60 5.33 -3.40
N GLY A 131 -4.80 4.68 -4.54
CA GLY A 131 -5.10 3.24 -4.60
C GLY A 131 -3.97 2.36 -4.04
N LYS A 132 -2.70 2.69 -4.33
CA LYS A 132 -1.52 1.99 -3.79
C LYS A 132 -1.43 2.12 -2.27
N VAL A 133 -1.62 3.33 -1.73
CA VAL A 133 -1.61 3.57 -0.28
C VAL A 133 -2.72 2.79 0.42
N ARG A 134 -3.96 2.85 -0.10
CA ARG A 134 -5.08 2.08 0.44
C ARG A 134 -4.77 0.59 0.47
N LYS A 135 -4.25 0.03 -0.63
CA LYS A 135 -3.88 -1.38 -0.71
C LYS A 135 -2.78 -1.74 0.31
N ALA A 136 -1.74 -0.91 0.44
CA ALA A 136 -0.66 -1.13 1.41
C ALA A 136 -1.17 -1.13 2.86
N LEU A 137 -2.03 -0.16 3.22
CA LEU A 137 -2.56 0.00 4.58
C LEU A 137 -3.59 -1.06 4.98
N GLN A 138 -4.33 -1.61 4.03
CA GLN A 138 -5.46 -2.50 4.27
C GLN A 138 -5.12 -3.95 3.93
N ASP A 139 -4.81 -4.22 2.67
CA ASP A 139 -4.65 -5.58 2.15
C ASP A 139 -3.28 -6.16 2.45
N ASP A 140 -2.20 -5.39 2.18
CA ASP A 140 -0.83 -5.89 2.31
C ASP A 140 -0.41 -6.10 3.77
N ILE A 141 -0.83 -5.25 4.71
CA ILE A 141 -0.63 -5.47 6.15
C ILE A 141 -1.33 -6.76 6.58
N SER A 142 -2.56 -7.01 6.10
CA SER A 142 -3.30 -8.23 6.43
C SER A 142 -2.64 -9.49 5.86
N MET A 143 -1.97 -9.41 4.71
CA MET A 143 -1.18 -10.52 4.16
C MET A 143 0.04 -10.86 5.03
N VAL A 144 0.65 -9.88 5.68
CA VAL A 144 1.79 -10.09 6.58
C VAL A 144 1.34 -10.68 7.94
N HIS A 145 0.08 -10.49 8.34
CA HIS A 145 -0.47 -10.97 9.61
C HIS A 145 -0.17 -12.46 9.86
N ALA A 146 -0.51 -13.34 8.92
CA ALA A 146 -0.28 -14.78 9.08
C ALA A 146 1.19 -15.11 9.32
N LEU A 147 2.11 -14.39 8.65
CA LEU A 147 3.55 -14.56 8.80
C LEU A 147 4.05 -14.12 10.19
N VAL A 148 3.47 -13.08 10.78
CA VAL A 148 3.91 -12.51 12.07
C VAL A 148 3.23 -13.21 13.24
N ALA A 149 1.92 -13.40 13.17
CA ALA A 149 1.13 -13.92 14.27
C ALA A 149 1.26 -15.44 14.46
N HIS A 150 1.28 -16.22 13.38
CA HIS A 150 1.18 -17.68 13.42
C HIS A 150 2.47 -18.39 13.02
N GLN A 151 3.08 -18.02 11.89
CA GLN A 151 4.23 -18.75 11.33
C GLN A 151 5.43 -18.91 12.29
N PRO A 152 5.80 -17.95 13.16
CA PRO A 152 6.92 -18.15 14.08
C PRO A 152 6.70 -19.30 15.05
N VAL A 153 5.45 -19.53 15.46
CA VAL A 153 5.07 -20.63 16.35
C VAL A 153 4.90 -21.93 15.59
N ASP A 154 4.09 -21.91 14.53
CA ASP A 154 3.73 -23.12 13.76
C ASP A 154 4.95 -23.74 13.09
N VAL A 155 5.79 -22.95 12.43
CA VAL A 155 7.01 -23.44 11.76
C VAL A 155 8.01 -23.98 12.79
N THR A 156 8.16 -23.27 13.92
CA THR A 156 9.08 -23.75 14.96
C THR A 156 8.62 -25.08 15.53
N GLN A 157 7.34 -25.24 15.81
CA GLN A 157 6.80 -26.51 16.27
C GLN A 157 6.89 -27.61 15.20
N ALA A 158 6.56 -27.28 13.93
CA ALA A 158 6.64 -28.23 12.82
C ALA A 158 8.08 -28.70 12.54
N MET A 159 9.08 -27.93 12.94
CA MET A 159 10.49 -28.34 12.85
C MET A 159 10.98 -29.05 14.10
N VAL A 160 10.72 -28.48 15.27
CA VAL A 160 11.28 -28.98 16.54
C VAL A 160 10.59 -30.27 17.00
N THR A 161 9.27 -30.36 16.92
CA THR A 161 8.52 -31.53 17.38
C THR A 161 8.93 -32.82 16.68
N PRO A 162 8.95 -32.91 15.32
CA PRO A 162 9.34 -34.16 14.66
C PRO A 162 10.82 -34.50 14.85
N VAL A 163 11.70 -33.49 14.91
CA VAL A 163 13.11 -33.72 15.20
C VAL A 163 13.29 -34.30 16.59
N ALA A 164 12.63 -33.71 17.59
CA ALA A 164 12.68 -34.17 18.98
C ALA A 164 12.10 -35.60 19.12
N LEU A 165 11.00 -35.90 18.44
CA LEU A 165 10.38 -37.22 18.43
C LEU A 165 11.26 -38.24 17.67
N ALA A 166 11.86 -37.87 16.54
CA ALA A 166 12.78 -38.73 15.82
C ALA A 166 14.01 -39.06 16.67
N VAL A 167 14.61 -38.05 17.32
CA VAL A 167 15.72 -38.27 18.27
C VAL A 167 15.29 -39.23 19.38
N TYR A 168 14.10 -39.06 19.93
CA TYR A 168 13.60 -39.98 20.95
C TYR A 168 13.39 -41.41 20.42
N ALA A 169 12.88 -41.56 19.19
CA ALA A 169 12.77 -42.89 18.56
C ALA A 169 14.15 -43.57 18.41
N PHE A 170 15.21 -42.84 18.06
CA PHE A 170 16.59 -43.33 18.03
C PHE A 170 17.16 -43.65 19.42
N VAL A 171 16.75 -42.94 20.47
CA VAL A 171 17.12 -43.25 21.86
C VAL A 171 16.46 -44.53 22.36
N ILE A 172 15.24 -44.82 21.92
CA ILE A 172 14.54 -46.08 22.21
C ILE A 172 15.32 -47.25 21.58
N ASP A 173 15.42 -47.27 20.26
CA ASP A 173 16.23 -48.20 19.48
C ASP A 173 16.56 -47.60 18.11
N TRP A 174 17.84 -47.65 17.72
CA TRP A 174 18.30 -47.03 16.47
C TRP A 174 17.66 -47.63 15.21
N ARG A 175 17.29 -48.94 15.24
CA ARG A 175 16.65 -49.66 14.12
C ARG A 175 15.22 -49.16 13.95
N LEU A 176 14.47 -49.02 15.05
CA LEU A 176 13.13 -48.42 15.06
C LEU A 176 13.14 -46.94 14.67
N GLY A 177 14.18 -46.21 15.11
CA GLY A 177 14.42 -44.83 14.67
C GLY A 177 14.57 -44.70 13.16
N LEU A 178 15.41 -45.59 12.55
CA LEU A 178 15.56 -45.66 11.08
C LEU A 178 14.23 -46.00 10.40
N LEU A 179 13.46 -46.95 10.94
CA LEU A 179 12.19 -47.37 10.40
C LEU A 179 11.17 -46.21 10.43
N THR A 180 11.17 -45.43 11.52
CA THR A 180 10.28 -44.29 11.72
C THR A 180 10.47 -43.21 10.65
N ILE A 181 11.72 -42.93 10.22
CA ILE A 181 12.02 -41.92 9.22
C ILE A 181 12.22 -42.49 7.80
N ALA A 182 12.04 -43.79 7.57
CA ALA A 182 12.39 -44.46 6.31
C ALA A 182 11.72 -43.86 5.06
N THR A 183 10.51 -43.29 5.20
CA THR A 183 9.77 -42.69 4.08
C THR A 183 10.20 -41.26 3.76
N LEU A 184 10.83 -40.53 4.70
CA LEU A 184 11.21 -39.13 4.51
C LEU A 184 12.19 -38.87 3.38
N PRO A 185 13.24 -39.68 3.15
CA PRO A 185 14.14 -39.50 2.00
C PRO A 185 13.42 -39.61 0.66
N ILE A 186 12.46 -40.55 0.55
CA ILE A 186 11.68 -40.76 -0.67
C ILE A 186 10.78 -39.54 -0.91
N TYR A 187 10.06 -39.11 0.12
CA TYR A 187 9.24 -37.87 0.09
C TYR A 187 10.09 -36.67 -0.35
N GLY A 188 11.23 -36.45 0.30
CA GLY A 188 12.13 -35.34 0.01
C GLY A 188 12.66 -35.35 -1.42
N LEU A 189 12.99 -36.54 -1.97
CA LEU A 189 13.43 -36.67 -3.34
C LEU A 189 12.32 -36.28 -4.34
N ILE A 190 11.10 -36.76 -4.14
CA ILE A 190 9.96 -36.43 -5.00
C ILE A 190 9.69 -34.90 -4.93
N MET A 191 9.69 -34.33 -3.73
CA MET A 191 9.52 -32.86 -3.54
C MET A 191 10.63 -32.05 -4.20
N ALA A 192 11.89 -32.49 -4.09
CA ALA A 192 13.02 -31.81 -4.73
C ALA A 192 12.90 -31.81 -6.26
N ILE A 193 12.43 -32.92 -6.85
CA ILE A 193 12.16 -33.01 -8.30
C ILE A 193 11.00 -32.07 -8.69
N MET A 194 9.90 -32.09 -7.93
CA MET A 194 8.70 -31.29 -8.18
C MET A 194 8.99 -29.79 -8.10
N MET A 195 9.86 -29.37 -7.19
CA MET A 195 10.20 -27.94 -7.00
C MET A 195 11.14 -27.38 -8.08
N ARG A 196 11.71 -28.22 -8.95
CA ARG A 196 12.58 -27.75 -10.04
C ARG A 196 11.77 -26.96 -11.06
N GLY A 197 12.21 -25.72 -11.35
CA GLY A 197 11.56 -24.82 -12.30
C GLY A 197 10.23 -24.20 -11.81
N MET A 198 9.84 -24.43 -10.56
CA MET A 198 8.61 -23.89 -9.98
C MET A 198 8.55 -22.35 -10.06
N GLY A 199 9.69 -21.67 -9.83
CA GLY A 199 9.77 -20.21 -9.88
C GLY A 199 9.38 -19.63 -11.24
N ASP A 200 9.94 -20.19 -12.33
CA ASP A 200 9.67 -19.72 -13.69
C ASP A 200 8.21 -19.97 -14.10
N LYS A 201 7.66 -21.09 -13.67
CA LYS A 201 6.25 -21.42 -13.92
C LYS A 201 5.29 -20.50 -13.17
N THR A 202 5.61 -20.15 -11.93
CA THR A 202 4.82 -19.19 -11.14
C THR A 202 4.78 -17.82 -11.82
N VAL A 203 5.92 -17.31 -12.31
CA VAL A 203 5.97 -16.05 -13.06
C VAL A 203 5.11 -16.11 -14.33
N GLN A 204 5.11 -17.24 -15.05
CA GLN A 204 4.25 -17.41 -16.23
C GLN A 204 2.76 -17.40 -15.87
N VAL A 205 2.37 -18.02 -14.75
CA VAL A 205 0.98 -17.96 -14.23
C VAL A 205 0.57 -16.52 -13.94
N ASP A 206 1.42 -15.78 -13.20
CA ASP A 206 1.15 -14.40 -12.82
C ASP A 206 0.98 -13.51 -14.06
N ASN A 207 1.84 -13.65 -15.07
CA ASN A 207 1.76 -12.89 -16.32
C ASN A 207 0.47 -13.19 -17.10
N LYS A 208 0.10 -14.47 -17.22
CA LYS A 208 -1.14 -14.86 -17.91
C LYS A 208 -2.39 -14.43 -17.15
N LEU A 209 -2.38 -14.52 -15.83
CA LEU A 209 -3.49 -14.02 -14.99
C LEU A 209 -3.63 -12.50 -15.08
N ALA A 210 -2.51 -11.76 -15.14
CA ALA A 210 -2.51 -10.32 -15.36
C ALA A 210 -3.13 -9.96 -16.73
N GLN A 211 -2.86 -10.75 -17.78
CA GLN A 211 -3.48 -10.58 -19.10
C GLN A 211 -5.00 -10.81 -19.07
N VAL A 212 -5.47 -11.85 -18.39
CA VAL A 212 -6.92 -12.10 -18.19
C VAL A 212 -7.55 -10.92 -17.45
N SER A 213 -6.91 -10.45 -16.37
CA SER A 213 -7.40 -9.32 -15.58
C SER A 213 -7.45 -8.02 -16.40
N ALA A 214 -6.45 -7.75 -17.23
CA ALA A 214 -6.42 -6.57 -18.09
C ALA A 214 -7.54 -6.58 -19.12
N THR A 215 -7.78 -7.73 -19.79
CA THR A 215 -8.87 -7.87 -20.76
C THR A 215 -10.26 -7.79 -20.11
N MET A 216 -10.41 -8.28 -18.87
CA MET A 216 -11.64 -8.13 -18.10
C MET A 216 -11.93 -6.66 -17.75
N VAL A 217 -10.92 -5.93 -17.28
CA VAL A 217 -11.05 -4.50 -16.96
C VAL A 217 -11.41 -3.71 -18.22
N GLU A 218 -10.72 -3.96 -19.35
CA GLU A 218 -11.02 -3.36 -20.65
C GLU A 218 -12.49 -3.60 -21.05
N PHE A 219 -12.97 -4.84 -20.92
CA PHE A 219 -14.35 -5.22 -21.24
C PHE A 219 -15.37 -4.50 -20.35
N VAL A 220 -15.15 -4.47 -19.02
CA VAL A 220 -16.08 -3.85 -18.08
C VAL A 220 -16.10 -2.33 -18.23
N THR A 221 -14.93 -1.69 -18.37
CA THR A 221 -14.83 -0.24 -18.54
C THR A 221 -15.42 0.23 -19.87
N GLY A 222 -15.20 -0.57 -20.93
CA GLY A 222 -15.74 -0.28 -22.27
C GLY A 222 -17.15 -0.80 -22.53
N ILE A 223 -17.84 -1.35 -21.54
CA ILE A 223 -19.12 -2.08 -21.77
C ILE A 223 -20.22 -1.20 -22.37
N THR A 224 -20.27 0.07 -22.04
CA THR A 224 -21.22 1.04 -22.61
C THR A 224 -21.02 1.22 -24.11
N VAL A 225 -19.77 1.36 -24.55
CA VAL A 225 -19.39 1.49 -25.95
C VAL A 225 -19.71 0.17 -26.70
N VAL A 226 -19.29 -0.95 -26.10
CA VAL A 226 -19.51 -2.30 -26.64
C VAL A 226 -21.03 -2.57 -26.87
N LYS A 227 -21.87 -2.18 -25.90
CA LYS A 227 -23.33 -2.32 -26.02
C LYS A 227 -23.92 -1.36 -27.03
N ALA A 228 -23.49 -0.10 -27.06
CA ALA A 228 -23.99 0.91 -27.98
C ALA A 228 -23.74 0.54 -29.45
N PHE A 229 -22.61 -0.08 -29.76
CA PHE A 229 -22.22 -0.48 -31.11
C PHE A 229 -22.51 -1.96 -31.44
N GLY A 230 -23.18 -2.70 -30.55
CA GLY A 230 -23.58 -4.09 -30.80
C GLY A 230 -22.43 -5.10 -30.94
N THR A 231 -21.21 -4.75 -30.48
CA THR A 231 -20.00 -5.56 -30.66
C THR A 231 -19.67 -6.45 -29.43
N VAL A 232 -20.66 -6.75 -28.60
CA VAL A 232 -20.50 -7.54 -27.35
C VAL A 232 -19.77 -8.86 -27.61
N GLY A 233 -20.09 -9.56 -28.72
CA GLY A 233 -19.45 -10.84 -29.06
C GLY A 233 -17.94 -10.73 -29.30
N ARG A 234 -17.42 -9.63 -29.88
CA ARG A 234 -16.00 -9.43 -30.17
C ARG A 234 -15.21 -9.09 -28.90
N ALA A 235 -15.75 -8.22 -28.05
CA ALA A 235 -15.10 -7.83 -26.81
C ALA A 235 -15.06 -9.00 -25.81
N HIS A 236 -16.15 -9.77 -25.73
CA HIS A 236 -16.21 -11.01 -24.95
C HIS A 236 -15.20 -12.06 -25.43
N LYS A 237 -15.00 -12.17 -26.75
CA LYS A 237 -14.09 -13.14 -27.33
C LYS A 237 -12.62 -12.91 -26.88
N ARG A 238 -12.13 -11.67 -26.85
CA ARG A 238 -10.76 -11.37 -26.38
C ARG A 238 -10.54 -11.81 -24.93
N TYR A 239 -11.51 -11.55 -24.06
CA TYR A 239 -11.47 -12.05 -22.69
C TYR A 239 -11.51 -13.57 -22.62
N GLN A 240 -12.38 -14.20 -23.41
CA GLN A 240 -12.50 -15.65 -23.47
C GLN A 240 -11.22 -16.31 -23.98
N ASP A 241 -10.63 -15.79 -25.05
CA ASP A 241 -9.37 -16.30 -25.61
C ASP A 241 -8.23 -16.23 -24.55
N ALA A 242 -8.13 -15.12 -23.82
CA ALA A 242 -7.14 -14.96 -22.74
C ALA A 242 -7.39 -15.93 -21.56
N ALA A 243 -8.66 -16.12 -21.20
CA ALA A 243 -9.05 -17.05 -20.12
C ALA A 243 -8.82 -18.51 -20.53
N ASP A 244 -9.10 -18.87 -21.78
CA ASP A 244 -8.87 -20.21 -22.32
C ASP A 244 -7.37 -20.53 -22.40
N GLU A 245 -6.54 -19.56 -22.84
CA GLU A 245 -5.10 -19.68 -22.87
C GLU A 245 -4.50 -19.85 -21.48
N PHE A 246 -4.96 -19.05 -20.51
CA PHE A 246 -4.57 -19.20 -19.10
C PHE A 246 -4.97 -20.56 -18.54
N SER A 247 -6.22 -20.98 -18.80
CA SER A 247 -6.76 -22.26 -18.33
C SER A 247 -5.99 -23.45 -18.88
N ALA A 248 -5.70 -23.45 -20.18
CA ALA A 248 -4.92 -24.50 -20.84
C ALA A 248 -3.51 -24.58 -20.23
N PHE A 249 -2.82 -23.45 -20.09
CA PHE A 249 -1.50 -23.40 -19.47
C PHE A 249 -1.51 -23.87 -18.02
N TYR A 250 -2.51 -23.41 -17.24
CA TYR A 250 -2.64 -23.74 -15.82
C TYR A 250 -2.88 -25.23 -15.61
N LEU A 251 -3.74 -25.84 -16.43
CA LEU A 251 -3.98 -27.30 -16.37
C LEU A 251 -2.77 -28.11 -16.78
N ASP A 252 -2.06 -27.72 -17.86
CA ASP A 252 -0.85 -28.39 -18.31
C ASP A 252 0.25 -28.38 -17.23
N TRP A 253 0.36 -27.31 -16.49
CA TRP A 253 1.29 -27.22 -15.36
C TRP A 253 0.79 -27.92 -14.10
N THR A 254 -0.49 -27.74 -13.74
CA THR A 254 -1.02 -28.20 -12.45
C THR A 254 -1.26 -29.70 -12.39
N ILE A 255 -1.68 -30.35 -13.50
CA ILE A 255 -1.98 -31.78 -13.49
C ILE A 255 -0.73 -32.62 -13.16
N PRO A 256 0.44 -32.43 -13.79
CA PRO A 256 1.67 -33.15 -13.41
C PRO A 256 2.09 -32.86 -11.96
N LEU A 257 1.93 -31.61 -11.52
CA LEU A 257 2.23 -31.15 -10.16
C LEU A 257 1.35 -31.89 -9.14
N LEU A 258 0.04 -31.95 -9.37
CA LEU A 258 -0.90 -32.68 -8.50
C LEU A 258 -0.60 -34.18 -8.43
N ARG A 259 -0.25 -34.78 -9.57
CA ARG A 259 0.15 -36.20 -9.60
C ARG A 259 1.41 -36.44 -8.77
N SER A 260 2.45 -35.64 -8.97
CA SER A 260 3.69 -35.73 -8.19
C SER A 260 3.46 -35.50 -6.69
N ASN A 261 2.64 -34.52 -6.35
CA ASN A 261 2.25 -34.25 -4.95
C ASN A 261 1.45 -35.41 -4.35
N ALA A 262 0.55 -36.02 -5.11
CA ALA A 262 -0.19 -37.21 -4.67
C ALA A 262 0.74 -38.39 -4.39
N PHE A 263 1.73 -38.63 -5.27
CA PHE A 263 2.73 -39.67 -5.03
C PHE A 263 3.62 -39.38 -3.82
N ALA A 264 4.06 -38.12 -3.65
CA ALA A 264 4.83 -37.72 -2.47
C ALA A 264 4.01 -37.97 -1.19
N ASN A 265 2.77 -37.46 -1.13
CA ASN A 265 1.90 -37.64 0.03
C ASN A 265 1.56 -39.12 0.29
N ALA A 266 1.46 -39.96 -0.74
CA ALA A 266 1.24 -41.39 -0.58
C ALA A 266 2.36 -42.05 0.25
N THR A 267 3.61 -41.56 0.19
CA THR A 267 4.74 -42.09 0.96
C THR A 267 4.68 -41.81 2.45
N VAL A 268 3.85 -40.85 2.87
CA VAL A 268 3.70 -40.42 4.27
C VAL A 268 2.27 -40.62 4.78
N THR A 269 1.45 -41.40 4.08
CA THR A 269 0.10 -41.72 4.54
C THR A 269 0.11 -42.59 5.80
N ILE A 270 -0.88 -42.38 6.68
CA ILE A 270 -1.03 -43.17 7.91
C ILE A 270 -0.98 -44.68 7.67
N PRO A 271 -1.73 -45.28 6.69
CA PRO A 271 -1.68 -46.71 6.45
C PRO A 271 -0.29 -47.20 6.08
N LEU A 272 0.45 -46.48 5.24
CA LEU A 272 1.79 -46.88 4.84
C LEU A 272 2.79 -46.79 5.99
N LEU A 273 2.73 -45.69 6.76
CA LEU A 273 3.59 -45.51 7.94
C LEU A 273 3.34 -46.60 8.97
N LEU A 274 2.08 -46.95 9.25
CA LEU A 274 1.74 -48.04 10.14
C LEU A 274 2.19 -49.41 9.58
N ALA A 275 1.98 -49.66 8.29
CA ALA A 275 2.41 -50.92 7.67
C ALA A 275 3.93 -51.10 7.77
N ILE A 276 4.72 -50.07 7.53
CA ILE A 276 6.19 -50.09 7.64
C ILE A 276 6.61 -50.24 9.12
N ASN A 277 6.09 -49.38 10.01
CA ASN A 277 6.56 -49.37 11.39
C ASN A 277 6.05 -50.55 12.20
N LEU A 278 4.77 -50.91 12.14
CA LEU A 278 4.24 -52.08 12.84
C LEU A 278 4.72 -53.37 12.19
N GLY A 279 4.71 -53.47 10.83
CA GLY A 279 5.15 -54.66 10.13
C GLY A 279 6.65 -54.95 10.31
N GLY A 280 7.48 -53.93 10.07
CA GLY A 280 8.94 -54.03 10.28
C GLY A 280 9.29 -54.20 11.75
N GLY A 281 8.63 -53.45 12.64
CA GLY A 281 8.81 -53.55 14.09
C GLY A 281 8.39 -54.90 14.65
N ALA A 282 7.25 -55.47 14.22
CA ALA A 282 6.82 -56.80 14.62
C ALA A 282 7.80 -57.88 14.20
N ALA A 283 8.37 -57.80 12.99
CA ALA A 283 9.42 -58.72 12.54
C ALA A 283 10.68 -58.61 13.44
N MET A 284 11.09 -57.40 13.82
CA MET A 284 12.20 -57.17 14.76
C MET A 284 11.91 -57.68 16.16
N ALA A 285 10.69 -57.50 16.66
CA ALA A 285 10.24 -57.99 17.96
C ALA A 285 10.19 -59.55 17.98
N HIS A 286 9.71 -60.17 16.90
CA HIS A 286 9.73 -61.61 16.77
C HIS A 286 11.17 -62.18 16.74
N ALA A 287 12.12 -61.44 16.16
CA ALA A 287 13.53 -61.76 16.20
C ALA A 287 14.20 -61.50 17.57
N GLY A 288 13.48 -60.98 18.55
CA GLY A 288 14.01 -60.63 19.87
C GLY A 288 14.93 -59.39 19.89
N TRP A 289 14.86 -58.55 18.89
CA TRP A 289 15.74 -57.37 18.77
C TRP A 289 15.22 -56.15 19.49
N VAL A 290 13.90 -56.02 19.64
CA VAL A 290 13.20 -54.87 20.24
C VAL A 290 11.97 -55.32 21.04
N GLU A 291 11.50 -54.49 21.97
CA GLU A 291 10.31 -54.81 22.73
C GLU A 291 9.03 -54.36 22.01
N PRO A 292 7.89 -55.07 22.17
CA PRO A 292 6.60 -54.70 21.54
C PRO A 292 6.14 -53.28 21.90
N ALA A 293 6.38 -52.81 23.11
CA ALA A 293 6.04 -51.47 23.59
C ALA A 293 6.80 -50.40 22.81
N ASP A 294 8.06 -50.65 22.50
CA ASP A 294 8.89 -49.74 21.71
C ASP A 294 8.41 -49.64 20.26
N VAL A 295 8.01 -50.75 19.66
CA VAL A 295 7.40 -50.79 18.33
C VAL A 295 6.12 -49.97 18.26
N LEU A 296 5.25 -50.09 19.26
CA LEU A 296 3.99 -49.30 19.33
C LEU A 296 4.30 -47.81 19.47
N THR A 297 5.24 -47.46 20.35
CA THR A 297 5.60 -46.05 20.60
C THR A 297 6.21 -45.41 19.37
N THR A 298 7.16 -46.05 18.71
CA THR A 298 7.80 -45.51 17.50
C THR A 298 6.86 -45.45 16.31
N SER A 299 5.89 -46.37 16.22
CA SER A 299 4.80 -46.33 15.24
C SER A 299 3.92 -45.09 15.45
N LEU A 300 3.55 -44.77 16.71
CA LEU A 300 2.80 -43.54 17.03
C LEU A 300 3.60 -42.27 16.76
N ILE A 301 4.91 -42.27 16.98
CA ILE A 301 5.80 -41.17 16.61
C ILE A 301 5.78 -40.95 15.09
N ALA A 302 5.86 -42.04 14.28
CA ALA A 302 5.81 -41.95 12.83
C ALA A 302 4.55 -41.23 12.31
N LEU A 303 3.41 -41.38 12.98
CA LEU A 303 2.14 -40.72 12.61
C LEU A 303 2.14 -39.19 12.77
N MET A 304 3.11 -38.61 13.50
CA MET A 304 3.23 -37.17 13.64
C MET A 304 3.97 -36.51 12.47
N LEU A 305 4.66 -37.27 11.63
CA LEU A 305 5.47 -36.72 10.54
C LEU A 305 4.64 -36.03 9.45
N PRO A 306 3.48 -36.54 9.00
CA PRO A 306 2.68 -35.93 7.95
C PRO A 306 2.24 -34.51 8.27
N TYR A 307 1.80 -34.25 9.50
CA TYR A 307 1.37 -32.92 9.95
C TYR A 307 2.49 -31.88 9.83
N SER A 308 3.69 -32.25 10.25
CA SER A 308 4.85 -31.35 10.18
C SER A 308 5.26 -31.02 8.73
N ILE A 309 5.14 -31.98 7.84
CA ILE A 309 5.42 -31.83 6.41
C ILE A 309 4.42 -30.87 5.77
N GLU A 310 3.15 -31.00 6.08
CA GLU A 310 2.08 -30.12 5.59
C GLU A 310 2.32 -28.65 5.99
N VAL A 311 2.59 -28.40 7.26
CA VAL A 311 2.87 -27.05 7.78
C VAL A 311 4.11 -26.44 7.08
N LEU A 312 5.19 -27.19 6.94
CA LEU A 312 6.41 -26.71 6.28
C LEU A 312 6.20 -26.47 4.78
N GLY A 313 5.40 -27.30 4.11
CA GLY A 313 5.05 -27.13 2.70
C GLY A 313 4.34 -25.80 2.43
N ASN A 314 3.39 -25.41 3.28
CA ASN A 314 2.64 -24.16 3.14
C ASN A 314 3.46 -22.91 3.50
N THR A 315 4.52 -23.07 4.30
CA THR A 315 5.36 -21.97 4.77
C THR A 315 6.03 -21.20 3.65
N ALA A 316 6.56 -21.89 2.63
CA ALA A 316 7.26 -21.27 1.51
C ALA A 316 6.36 -20.29 0.74
N TRP A 317 5.10 -20.65 0.53
CA TRP A 317 4.09 -19.81 -0.11
C TRP A 317 3.76 -18.57 0.75
N THR A 318 3.54 -18.75 2.05
CA THR A 318 3.27 -17.66 2.99
C THR A 318 4.42 -16.64 3.02
N TYR A 319 5.68 -17.10 3.04
CA TYR A 319 6.84 -16.21 2.97
C TYR A 319 6.94 -15.45 1.65
N GLN A 320 6.59 -16.07 0.53
CA GLN A 320 6.62 -15.41 -0.78
C GLN A 320 5.55 -14.33 -0.89
N THR A 321 4.31 -14.63 -0.50
CA THR A 321 3.19 -13.67 -0.54
C THR A 321 3.39 -12.51 0.43
N ALA A 322 3.84 -12.80 1.65
CA ALA A 322 4.18 -11.76 2.63
C ALA A 322 5.38 -10.91 2.19
N GLY A 323 6.38 -11.50 1.50
CA GLY A 323 7.50 -10.77 0.93
C GLY A 323 7.06 -9.79 -0.16
N ALA A 324 6.18 -10.21 -1.06
CA ALA A 324 5.62 -9.33 -2.08
C ALA A 324 4.77 -8.20 -1.46
N ALA A 325 3.95 -8.50 -0.45
CA ALA A 325 3.20 -7.51 0.31
C ALA A 325 4.12 -6.50 1.03
N ALA A 326 5.17 -7.00 1.68
CA ALA A 326 6.17 -6.16 2.34
C ALA A 326 6.88 -5.21 1.36
N LEU A 327 7.21 -5.68 0.17
CA LEU A 327 7.81 -4.84 -0.88
C LEU A 327 6.87 -3.69 -1.28
N ARG A 328 5.58 -3.97 -1.49
CA ARG A 328 4.59 -2.92 -1.80
C ARG A 328 4.39 -1.94 -0.65
N VAL A 329 4.37 -2.42 0.60
CA VAL A 329 4.34 -1.55 1.79
C VAL A 329 5.58 -0.65 1.83
N THR A 330 6.77 -1.18 1.57
CA THR A 330 8.00 -0.38 1.54
C THR A 330 7.96 0.66 0.42
N GLN A 331 7.48 0.29 -0.78
CA GLN A 331 7.28 1.24 -1.88
C GLN A 331 6.24 2.31 -1.55
N ALA A 332 5.18 1.98 -0.80
CA ALA A 332 4.22 2.97 -0.31
C ALA A 332 4.78 3.88 0.79
N LEU A 333 5.84 3.46 1.47
CA LEU A 333 6.60 4.29 2.42
C LEU A 333 7.68 5.15 1.73
N ASP A 334 8.09 4.82 0.51
CA ASP A 334 9.05 5.57 -0.29
C ASP A 334 8.38 6.72 -1.06
N ILE A 335 7.55 7.48 -0.34
CA ILE A 335 6.88 8.67 -0.85
C ILE A 335 7.87 9.83 -0.83
N PRO A 336 8.02 10.61 -1.93
CA PRO A 336 8.87 11.78 -1.93
C PRO A 336 8.41 12.79 -0.88
N ILE A 337 9.33 13.53 -0.31
CA ILE A 337 9.05 14.65 0.61
C ILE A 337 9.58 15.92 -0.03
N LEU A 338 8.85 17.02 0.11
CA LEU A 338 9.37 18.35 -0.20
C LEU A 338 10.33 18.75 0.92
N GLU A 339 11.62 18.81 0.61
CA GLU A 339 12.63 19.27 1.56
C GLU A 339 12.56 20.79 1.69
N THR A 340 12.40 21.30 2.92
CA THR A 340 12.52 22.73 3.22
C THR A 340 13.95 22.99 3.70
N ARG A 341 14.69 23.88 2.98
CA ARG A 341 16.09 24.21 3.30
C ARG A 341 16.26 24.99 4.61
N ALA A 342 15.22 25.69 5.05
CA ALA A 342 15.21 26.41 6.33
C ALA A 342 15.06 25.44 7.50
N GLY A 343 16.10 24.67 7.78
CA GLY A 343 16.42 23.92 8.99
C GLY A 343 15.24 23.35 9.78
N GLY A 344 14.80 22.18 9.41
CA GLY A 344 13.90 21.33 10.16
C GLY A 344 13.64 20.09 9.32
N ASP A 345 14.43 19.03 9.55
CA ASP A 345 14.00 17.71 9.14
C ASP A 345 12.55 17.57 9.55
N ALA A 346 11.68 17.22 8.60
CA ALA A 346 10.32 16.83 8.90
C ALA A 346 10.43 15.62 9.85
N GLN A 347 10.48 15.90 11.15
CA GLN A 347 10.43 14.87 12.17
C GLN A 347 9.08 14.19 12.00
N VAL A 348 9.15 12.89 11.72
CA VAL A 348 8.05 11.94 11.61
C VAL A 348 7.24 11.84 12.94
N ASP A 349 7.64 12.55 13.96
CA ASP A 349 6.96 12.69 15.24
C ASP A 349 6.09 13.95 15.21
N GLY A 350 4.84 13.76 14.87
CA GLY A 350 3.64 14.58 14.81
C GLY A 350 3.47 15.87 15.64
N ALA A 351 4.55 16.59 15.93
CA ALA A 351 4.55 17.93 16.46
C ALA A 351 5.26 18.84 15.45
N ALA A 352 4.50 19.58 14.65
CA ALA A 352 5.02 20.74 13.97
C ALA A 352 5.64 21.65 15.03
N ASP A 353 6.93 21.88 14.93
CA ASP A 353 7.59 22.90 15.76
C ASP A 353 7.09 24.28 15.28
N GLU A 354 6.03 24.79 15.93
CA GLU A 354 5.45 26.11 15.67
C GLU A 354 6.45 27.25 15.95
N SER A 355 7.64 26.95 16.43
CA SER A 355 8.64 27.93 16.84
C SER A 355 9.67 28.30 15.75
N ALA A 356 9.72 27.59 14.62
CA ALA A 356 10.61 27.98 13.53
C ALA A 356 10.00 29.17 12.78
N SER A 357 10.41 30.39 13.11
CA SER A 357 10.10 31.58 12.33
C SER A 357 10.71 31.43 10.94
N GLY A 358 9.83 31.22 9.94
CA GLY A 358 10.21 31.19 8.53
C GLY A 358 10.82 32.52 8.07
N PRO A 359 11.41 32.57 6.88
CA PRO A 359 11.95 33.79 6.30
C PRO A 359 10.84 34.85 6.16
N VAL A 360 11.21 36.12 6.35
CA VAL A 360 10.26 37.23 6.17
C VAL A 360 10.00 37.42 4.69
N ILE A 361 8.77 37.17 4.23
CA ILE A 361 8.32 37.39 2.87
C ILE A 361 7.92 38.87 2.74
N ALA A 362 8.64 39.61 1.88
CA ALA A 362 8.41 41.05 1.68
C ALA A 362 7.70 41.29 0.34
N GLY A 363 6.38 41.42 0.37
CA GLY A 363 5.55 41.65 -0.82
C GLY A 363 5.00 40.36 -1.44
N SER A 364 4.33 40.50 -2.58
CA SER A 364 3.66 39.42 -3.28
C SER A 364 4.13 39.22 -4.72
N ASP A 365 5.29 39.81 -5.06
CA ASP A 365 5.94 39.54 -6.35
C ASP A 365 6.38 38.09 -6.45
N VAL A 366 6.17 37.48 -7.62
CA VAL A 366 6.63 36.11 -7.90
C VAL A 366 7.58 36.14 -9.10
N ALA A 367 8.73 35.49 -8.99
CA ALA A 367 9.65 35.34 -10.12
C ALA A 367 9.96 33.86 -10.39
N TYR A 368 9.87 33.48 -11.65
CA TYR A 368 10.36 32.21 -12.18
C TYR A 368 11.72 32.47 -12.84
N GLU A 369 12.75 31.80 -12.38
CA GLU A 369 14.13 31.98 -12.84
C GLU A 369 14.68 30.64 -13.36
N ASP A 370 14.75 30.52 -14.70
CA ASP A 370 15.32 29.38 -15.42
C ASP A 370 14.70 28.02 -15.01
N VAL A 371 13.39 27.99 -14.82
CA VAL A 371 12.64 26.87 -14.26
C VAL A 371 12.47 25.75 -15.28
N SER A 372 12.91 24.53 -14.92
CA SER A 372 12.61 23.31 -15.69
C SER A 372 12.00 22.25 -14.79
N PHE A 373 11.07 21.46 -15.34
CA PHE A 373 10.38 20.40 -14.61
C PHE A 373 9.90 19.29 -15.54
N SER A 374 10.04 18.03 -15.07
CA SER A 374 9.63 16.81 -15.79
C SER A 374 8.70 15.95 -14.96
N TYR A 375 7.69 15.36 -15.61
CA TYR A 375 6.92 14.25 -15.05
C TYR A 375 7.56 12.92 -15.49
N GLY A 376 8.41 12.34 -14.65
CA GLY A 376 9.23 11.18 -15.01
C GLY A 376 10.15 11.53 -16.20
N ASP A 377 9.98 10.83 -17.33
CA ASP A 377 10.81 11.07 -18.54
C ASP A 377 10.22 12.15 -19.47
N VAL A 378 9.11 12.79 -19.12
CA VAL A 378 8.44 13.78 -19.96
C VAL A 378 8.73 15.19 -19.44
N LEU A 379 9.53 15.95 -20.20
CA LEU A 379 9.82 17.36 -19.93
C LEU A 379 8.54 18.19 -20.15
N ALA A 380 8.06 18.85 -19.10
CA ALA A 380 6.80 19.63 -19.11
C ALA A 380 7.05 21.14 -19.14
N VAL A 381 8.12 21.60 -18.51
CA VAL A 381 8.58 23.00 -18.51
C VAL A 381 10.08 23.01 -18.76
N ASP A 382 10.54 23.91 -19.63
CA ASP A 382 11.93 23.99 -20.08
C ASP A 382 12.43 25.43 -20.08
N HIS A 383 13.33 25.74 -19.14
CA HIS A 383 13.97 27.04 -18.97
C HIS A 383 13.00 28.24 -18.93
N ALA A 384 11.85 28.10 -18.26
CA ALA A 384 10.85 29.15 -18.15
C ALA A 384 11.31 30.26 -17.20
N SER A 385 11.28 31.52 -17.69
CA SER A 385 11.61 32.70 -16.89
C SER A 385 10.60 33.83 -17.15
N PHE A 386 9.93 34.29 -16.09
CA PHE A 386 9.00 35.42 -16.12
C PHE A 386 8.66 35.87 -14.69
N GLU A 387 7.99 37.03 -14.57
CA GLU A 387 7.61 37.62 -13.29
C GLU A 387 6.13 37.94 -13.23
N LEU A 388 5.53 37.77 -12.05
CA LEU A 388 4.22 38.30 -11.67
C LEU A 388 4.44 39.49 -10.75
N LYS A 389 4.02 40.68 -11.18
CA LYS A 389 4.15 41.88 -10.38
C LYS A 389 3.07 41.95 -9.32
N GLU A 390 3.41 42.48 -8.15
CA GLU A 390 2.46 42.67 -7.04
C GLU A 390 1.19 43.39 -7.49
N GLY A 391 0.04 42.85 -7.09
CA GLY A 391 -1.28 43.46 -7.35
C GLY A 391 -1.73 43.40 -8.81
N THR A 392 -1.06 42.66 -9.70
CA THR A 392 -1.43 42.51 -11.11
C THR A 392 -1.96 41.12 -11.45
N VAL A 393 -2.78 41.05 -12.49
CA VAL A 393 -3.32 39.81 -13.06
C VAL A 393 -2.45 39.39 -14.26
N THR A 394 -1.82 38.22 -14.15
CA THR A 394 -1.03 37.61 -15.24
C THR A 394 -1.73 36.37 -15.79
N ALA A 395 -2.02 36.36 -17.09
CA ALA A 395 -2.65 35.23 -17.77
C ALA A 395 -1.61 34.32 -18.44
N LEU A 396 -1.69 33.01 -18.20
CA LEU A 396 -0.98 31.98 -18.96
C LEU A 396 -1.84 31.51 -20.12
N VAL A 397 -1.35 31.63 -21.35
CA VAL A 397 -2.02 31.20 -22.57
C VAL A 397 -1.14 30.27 -23.39
N GLY A 398 -1.71 29.36 -24.17
CA GLY A 398 -0.97 28.43 -25.01
C GLY A 398 -1.79 27.18 -25.37
N PRO A 399 -1.31 26.35 -26.28
CA PRO A 399 -1.97 25.10 -26.64
C PRO A 399 -2.16 24.15 -25.45
N SER A 400 -3.07 23.18 -25.59
CA SER A 400 -3.20 22.10 -24.60
C SER A 400 -1.87 21.34 -24.50
N GLY A 401 -1.42 21.02 -23.28
CA GLY A 401 -0.14 20.34 -23.04
C GLY A 401 1.10 21.24 -23.15
N SER A 402 0.97 22.58 -23.28
CA SER A 402 2.13 23.47 -23.36
C SER A 402 2.88 23.71 -22.05
N GLY A 403 2.38 23.24 -20.89
CA GLY A 403 3.02 23.41 -19.58
C GLY A 403 2.37 24.43 -18.64
N LYS A 404 1.26 25.07 -19.03
CA LYS A 404 0.56 26.11 -18.22
C LYS A 404 0.18 25.65 -16.82
N SER A 405 -0.56 24.54 -16.73
CA SER A 405 -0.99 23.99 -15.43
C SER A 405 0.20 23.51 -14.61
N THR A 406 1.28 23.05 -15.26
CA THR A 406 2.53 22.70 -14.57
C THR A 406 3.18 23.93 -13.94
N LEU A 407 3.28 25.06 -14.66
CA LEU A 407 3.79 26.31 -14.09
C LEU A 407 2.96 26.78 -12.90
N ALA A 408 1.63 26.72 -13.00
CA ALA A 408 0.73 27.10 -11.91
C ALA A 408 0.87 26.18 -10.68
N THR A 409 0.99 24.87 -10.89
CA THR A 409 1.16 23.89 -9.78
C THR A 409 2.55 23.97 -9.15
N LEU A 410 3.59 24.38 -9.90
CA LEU A 410 4.92 24.67 -9.33
C LEU A 410 4.89 25.90 -8.41
N LEU A 411 4.12 26.95 -8.71
CA LEU A 411 3.93 28.09 -7.81
C LEU A 411 3.19 27.68 -6.52
N ALA A 412 2.19 26.82 -6.64
CA ALA A 412 1.52 26.23 -5.48
C ALA A 412 2.41 25.23 -4.71
N ARG A 413 3.63 25.00 -5.19
CA ARG A 413 4.59 24.02 -4.66
C ARG A 413 3.99 22.62 -4.52
N PHE A 414 3.20 22.19 -5.52
CA PHE A 414 2.76 20.79 -5.61
C PHE A 414 3.92 19.85 -5.91
N ASN A 415 4.94 20.37 -6.58
CA ASN A 415 6.25 19.78 -6.80
C ASN A 415 7.32 20.88 -6.74
N ASP A 416 8.56 20.52 -6.47
CA ASP A 416 9.70 21.43 -6.65
C ASP A 416 10.21 21.32 -8.09
N PRO A 417 10.73 22.40 -8.71
CA PRO A 417 11.37 22.34 -10.03
C PRO A 417 12.64 21.49 -10.00
N ASP A 418 12.94 20.79 -11.12
CA ASP A 418 14.15 19.99 -11.30
C ASP A 418 15.40 20.90 -11.35
N SER A 419 15.27 22.06 -12.02
CA SER A 419 16.30 23.11 -12.06
C SER A 419 15.68 24.50 -12.06
N GLY A 420 16.49 25.52 -11.76
CA GLY A 420 16.02 26.89 -11.55
C GLY A 420 15.36 27.08 -10.18
N ARG A 421 14.66 28.19 -10.01
CA ARG A 421 13.94 28.52 -8.76
C ARG A 421 12.70 29.38 -9.02
N ILE A 422 11.77 29.31 -8.06
CA ILE A 422 10.61 30.19 -8.01
C ILE A 422 10.68 30.94 -6.69
N THR A 423 10.57 32.28 -6.73
CA THR A 423 10.64 33.11 -5.54
C THR A 423 9.31 33.82 -5.30
N LEU A 424 8.98 34.04 -4.01
CA LEU A 424 7.86 34.81 -3.53
C LEU A 424 8.37 35.91 -2.61
N GLY A 425 8.13 37.19 -2.95
CA GLY A 425 8.69 38.31 -2.21
C GLY A 425 10.22 38.25 -2.06
N GLY A 426 10.92 37.71 -3.08
CA GLY A 426 12.36 37.51 -3.11
C GLY A 426 12.88 36.27 -2.38
N VAL A 427 12.02 35.48 -1.72
CA VAL A 427 12.39 34.25 -1.01
C VAL A 427 12.10 33.02 -1.89
N ASP A 428 13.07 32.10 -2.02
CA ASP A 428 12.86 30.83 -2.75
C ASP A 428 11.75 30.01 -2.07
N LEU A 429 10.79 29.49 -2.85
CA LEU A 429 9.72 28.66 -2.33
C LEU A 429 10.23 27.43 -1.55
N LYS A 430 11.42 26.91 -1.87
CA LYS A 430 12.07 25.81 -1.15
C LYS A 430 12.50 26.19 0.27
N ASP A 431 12.65 27.48 0.54
CA ASP A 431 13.03 27.99 1.86
C ASP A 431 11.82 28.35 2.73
N ILE A 432 10.60 28.31 2.17
CA ILE A 432 9.35 28.64 2.86
C ILE A 432 8.70 27.35 3.38
N PRO A 433 8.45 27.19 4.69
CA PRO A 433 7.66 26.08 5.21
C PRO A 433 6.25 26.05 4.61
N SER A 434 5.71 24.85 4.32
CA SER A 434 4.42 24.71 3.65
C SER A 434 3.26 25.37 4.40
N ASN A 435 3.25 25.34 5.74
CA ASN A 435 2.24 25.99 6.57
C ASN A 435 2.30 27.53 6.47
N GLU A 436 3.47 28.09 6.15
CA GLU A 436 3.62 29.53 5.92
C GLU A 436 3.31 29.87 4.46
N LEU A 437 3.77 29.07 3.51
CA LEU A 437 3.51 29.27 2.09
C LEU A 437 2.01 29.40 1.80
N TYR A 438 1.17 28.50 2.34
CA TYR A 438 -0.27 28.52 2.07
C TYR A 438 -1.07 29.61 2.81
N LYS A 439 -0.41 30.43 3.64
CA LYS A 439 -0.97 31.72 4.09
C LYS A 439 -0.77 32.82 3.03
N HIS A 440 0.23 32.66 2.17
CA HIS A 440 0.57 33.64 1.14
C HIS A 440 0.07 33.26 -0.26
N VAL A 441 -0.15 31.97 -0.54
CA VAL A 441 -0.58 31.47 -1.84
C VAL A 441 -1.86 30.65 -1.68
N ALA A 442 -2.95 31.13 -2.28
CA ALA A 442 -4.19 30.38 -2.41
C ALA A 442 -4.38 29.92 -3.87
N PHE A 443 -5.15 28.85 -4.06
CA PHE A 443 -5.47 28.34 -5.38
C PHE A 443 -6.93 27.92 -5.50
N VAL A 444 -7.50 28.13 -6.68
CA VAL A 444 -8.81 27.61 -7.09
C VAL A 444 -8.58 26.74 -8.31
N LEU A 445 -8.71 25.44 -8.14
CA LEU A 445 -8.48 24.44 -9.20
C LEU A 445 -9.75 24.25 -10.05
N GLN A 446 -9.59 23.68 -11.24
CA GLN A 446 -10.66 23.34 -12.17
C GLN A 446 -11.69 22.38 -11.55
N ASP A 447 -11.23 21.40 -10.77
CA ASP A 447 -12.07 20.44 -10.04
C ASP A 447 -12.04 20.77 -8.54
N PRO A 448 -13.11 21.38 -7.99
CA PRO A 448 -13.18 21.76 -6.60
C PRO A 448 -13.29 20.52 -5.71
N GLN A 449 -12.22 20.20 -5.00
CA GLN A 449 -12.21 19.08 -4.06
C GLN A 449 -12.91 19.48 -2.76
N LEU A 450 -14.12 18.95 -2.54
CA LEU A 450 -14.84 19.09 -1.28
C LEU A 450 -14.73 17.80 -0.46
N LEU A 451 -14.55 17.96 0.85
CA LEU A 451 -14.52 16.85 1.79
C LEU A 451 -15.93 16.48 2.25
N ARG A 452 -16.13 15.22 2.64
CA ARG A 452 -17.42 14.75 3.18
C ARG A 452 -17.63 15.17 4.64
N ILE A 453 -17.59 16.48 4.86
CA ILE A 453 -17.81 17.19 6.13
C ILE A 453 -18.87 18.27 5.90
N SER A 454 -19.21 19.08 6.92
CA SER A 454 -20.16 20.16 6.77
C SER A 454 -19.70 21.21 5.74
N LEU A 455 -20.63 21.93 5.13
CA LEU A 455 -20.30 23.01 4.20
C LEU A 455 -19.54 24.13 4.93
N ARG A 456 -19.90 24.41 6.18
CA ARG A 456 -19.16 25.31 7.06
C ARG A 456 -17.70 24.90 7.18
N ASP A 457 -17.45 23.62 7.53
CA ASP A 457 -16.10 23.13 7.74
C ASP A 457 -15.31 23.07 6.41
N ASN A 458 -15.98 22.78 5.27
CA ASN A 458 -15.36 22.87 3.96
C ASN A 458 -14.86 24.27 3.61
N ILE A 459 -15.59 25.33 3.97
CA ILE A 459 -15.15 26.73 3.79
C ILE A 459 -14.04 27.04 4.80
N ALA A 460 -14.22 26.65 6.07
CA ALA A 460 -13.31 26.93 7.17
C ALA A 460 -11.95 26.20 7.04
N LEU A 461 -11.81 25.21 6.14
CA LEU A 461 -10.50 24.59 5.83
C LEU A 461 -9.43 25.65 5.45
N GLY A 462 -9.83 26.75 4.84
CA GLY A 462 -8.92 27.84 4.48
C GLY A 462 -8.34 28.59 5.67
N LYS A 463 -9.09 28.66 6.78
CA LYS A 463 -8.69 29.37 8.01
C LYS A 463 -9.21 28.61 9.23
N PRO A 464 -8.44 27.65 9.76
CA PRO A 464 -8.82 26.90 10.95
C PRO A 464 -9.11 27.86 12.12
N GLY A 465 -10.27 27.68 12.76
CA GLY A 465 -10.71 28.56 13.84
C GLY A 465 -11.47 29.84 13.42
N ALA A 466 -11.77 29.98 12.11
CA ALA A 466 -12.64 31.07 11.64
C ALA A 466 -14.00 31.06 12.35
N SER A 467 -14.48 32.22 12.71
CA SER A 467 -15.82 32.40 13.31
C SER A 467 -16.93 32.08 12.29
N TYR A 468 -18.11 31.74 12.78
CA TYR A 468 -19.28 31.54 11.92
C TYR A 468 -19.57 32.74 11.00
N GLU A 469 -19.42 33.97 11.51
CA GLU A 469 -19.64 35.18 10.72
C GLU A 469 -18.61 35.38 9.62
N GLU A 470 -17.32 35.01 9.85
CA GLU A 470 -16.29 35.04 8.80
C GLU A 470 -16.62 34.05 7.69
N VAL A 471 -17.03 32.83 8.05
CA VAL A 471 -17.44 31.79 7.08
C VAL A 471 -18.67 32.23 6.30
N ARG A 472 -19.65 32.83 6.97
CA ARG A 472 -20.88 33.37 6.36
C ARG A 472 -20.60 34.52 5.40
N GLU A 473 -19.68 35.41 5.76
CA GLU A 473 -19.27 36.54 4.90
C GLU A 473 -18.49 36.05 3.67
N ALA A 474 -17.61 35.06 3.83
CA ALA A 474 -16.93 34.41 2.71
C ALA A 474 -17.93 33.74 1.74
N ALA A 475 -18.95 33.05 2.26
CA ALA A 475 -20.02 32.47 1.45
C ALA A 475 -20.84 33.52 0.72
N ARG A 476 -21.11 34.67 1.37
CA ARG A 476 -21.81 35.81 0.75
C ARG A 476 -20.99 36.39 -0.40
N SER A 477 -19.70 36.63 -0.16
CA SER A 477 -18.78 37.20 -1.15
C SER A 477 -18.57 36.26 -2.34
N ALA A 478 -18.70 34.96 -2.13
CA ALA A 478 -18.67 33.93 -3.19
C ALA A 478 -20.04 33.67 -3.84
N HIS A 479 -21.08 34.46 -3.54
CA HIS A 479 -22.45 34.31 -4.06
C HIS A 479 -23.06 32.90 -3.87
N ILE A 480 -22.72 32.19 -2.77
CA ILE A 480 -23.24 30.86 -2.45
C ILE A 480 -24.11 30.83 -1.18
N LEU A 481 -24.18 31.97 -0.43
CA LEU A 481 -24.88 32.05 0.85
C LEU A 481 -26.35 31.63 0.74
N ASP A 482 -27.08 32.17 -0.21
CA ASP A 482 -28.52 31.92 -0.38
C ASP A 482 -28.80 30.45 -0.68
N VAL A 483 -27.90 29.81 -1.44
CA VAL A 483 -27.98 28.36 -1.73
C VAL A 483 -27.76 27.55 -0.45
N ILE A 484 -26.75 27.89 0.34
CA ILE A 484 -26.46 27.18 1.60
C ILE A 484 -27.63 27.35 2.58
N GLU A 485 -28.15 28.59 2.76
CA GLU A 485 -29.24 28.89 3.69
C GLU A 485 -30.59 28.25 3.24
N ALA A 486 -30.75 27.95 1.96
CA ALA A 486 -31.92 27.24 1.44
C ALA A 486 -31.88 25.73 1.69
N LEU A 487 -30.73 25.15 2.06
CA LEU A 487 -30.63 23.74 2.43
C LEU A 487 -31.27 23.49 3.81
N PRO A 488 -31.87 22.29 4.03
CA PRO A 488 -32.55 22.00 5.32
C PRO A 488 -31.67 22.14 6.55
N GLU A 489 -30.38 21.81 6.44
CA GLU A 489 -29.40 21.91 7.52
C GLU A 489 -28.45 23.10 7.35
N GLY A 490 -28.67 23.95 6.32
CA GLY A 490 -27.85 25.12 6.05
C GLY A 490 -26.35 24.79 5.97
N PHE A 491 -25.55 25.54 6.75
CA PHE A 491 -24.08 25.34 6.83
C PHE A 491 -23.66 24.01 7.43
N ASP A 492 -24.52 23.33 8.20
CA ASP A 492 -24.22 22.02 8.80
C ASP A 492 -24.50 20.86 7.84
N THR A 493 -25.02 21.12 6.64
CA THR A 493 -25.22 20.11 5.58
C THR A 493 -23.91 19.42 5.25
N ILE A 494 -23.90 18.09 5.34
CA ILE A 494 -22.72 17.25 4.98
C ILE A 494 -22.65 17.10 3.47
N TYR A 495 -21.50 17.46 2.87
CA TYR A 495 -21.26 17.26 1.44
C TYR A 495 -21.31 15.78 1.04
N GLY A 496 -21.95 15.48 -0.10
CA GLY A 496 -22.13 14.11 -0.58
C GLY A 496 -23.24 13.32 0.15
N SER A 497 -24.13 14.02 0.89
CA SER A 497 -25.43 13.49 1.30
C SER A 497 -26.41 13.46 0.10
N ASP A 498 -27.66 13.04 0.32
CA ASP A 498 -28.67 12.92 -0.74
C ASP A 498 -29.04 14.25 -1.45
N GLN A 499 -28.57 15.39 -0.92
CA GLN A 499 -28.70 16.71 -1.51
C GLN A 499 -27.38 17.09 -2.20
N GLY A 500 -27.28 16.78 -3.49
CA GLY A 500 -26.11 17.12 -4.32
C GLY A 500 -26.05 18.62 -4.63
N LEU A 501 -24.85 19.21 -4.51
CA LEU A 501 -24.56 20.52 -5.07
C LEU A 501 -24.29 20.38 -6.58
N SER A 502 -24.61 21.43 -7.37
CA SER A 502 -24.16 21.49 -8.76
C SER A 502 -22.66 21.81 -8.82
N GLY A 503 -21.99 21.47 -9.93
CA GLY A 503 -20.57 21.79 -10.11
C GLY A 503 -20.25 23.28 -9.93
N GLY A 504 -21.14 24.18 -10.37
CA GLY A 504 -21.00 25.63 -10.15
C GLY A 504 -21.16 26.04 -8.68
N GLN A 505 -21.99 25.33 -7.91
CA GLN A 505 -22.12 25.57 -6.45
C GLN A 505 -20.88 25.07 -5.70
N GLU A 506 -20.34 23.91 -6.09
CA GLU A 506 -19.08 23.38 -5.54
C GLU A 506 -17.92 24.34 -5.80
N GLN A 507 -17.83 24.90 -7.01
CA GLN A 507 -16.84 25.90 -7.38
C GLN A 507 -16.93 27.15 -6.51
N ARG A 508 -18.14 27.66 -6.25
CA ARG A 508 -18.35 28.82 -5.37
C ARG A 508 -17.97 28.54 -3.92
N ILE A 509 -18.12 27.31 -3.43
CA ILE A 509 -17.58 26.91 -2.11
C ILE A 509 -16.04 26.96 -2.12
N ALA A 510 -15.37 26.49 -3.19
CA ALA A 510 -13.92 26.61 -3.31
C ALA A 510 -13.46 28.08 -3.36
N ILE A 511 -14.22 28.95 -4.05
CA ILE A 511 -13.97 30.41 -4.05
C ILE A 511 -14.16 31.00 -2.65
N ALA A 512 -15.22 30.60 -1.91
CA ALA A 512 -15.44 31.04 -0.54
C ALA A 512 -14.27 30.67 0.38
N ARG A 513 -13.72 29.46 0.21
CA ARG A 513 -12.51 28.99 0.89
C ARG A 513 -11.31 29.91 0.60
N ALA A 514 -11.08 30.25 -0.68
CA ALA A 514 -9.99 31.13 -1.09
C ALA A 514 -10.16 32.57 -0.57
N LEU A 515 -11.39 33.08 -0.54
CA LEU A 515 -11.73 34.38 0.06
C LEU A 515 -11.45 34.42 1.57
N LEU A 516 -11.75 33.33 2.28
CA LEU A 516 -11.53 33.22 3.72
C LEU A 516 -10.04 33.15 4.10
N ILE A 517 -9.21 32.54 3.26
CA ILE A 517 -7.73 32.53 3.43
C ILE A 517 -7.15 33.91 3.34
N ASP A 518 -7.67 34.73 2.42
CA ASP A 518 -7.24 36.13 2.13
C ASP A 518 -5.74 36.22 1.75
N ALA A 519 -5.24 35.24 1.02
CA ALA A 519 -3.85 35.19 0.59
C ALA A 519 -3.53 36.28 -0.46
N PRO A 520 -2.34 36.92 -0.40
CA PRO A 520 -1.93 37.96 -1.35
C PRO A 520 -1.64 37.45 -2.76
N VAL A 521 -1.30 36.17 -2.93
CA VAL A 521 -1.08 35.53 -4.24
C VAL A 521 -2.18 34.50 -4.50
N LEU A 522 -2.75 34.55 -5.69
CA LEU A 522 -3.85 33.67 -6.10
C LEU A 522 -3.53 32.96 -7.40
N ILE A 523 -3.78 31.66 -7.45
CA ILE A 523 -3.68 30.82 -8.65
C ILE A 523 -5.09 30.38 -9.04
N LEU A 524 -5.49 30.67 -10.28
CA LEU A 524 -6.78 30.29 -10.85
C LEU A 524 -6.58 29.37 -12.04
N ASP A 525 -7.11 28.14 -11.97
CA ASP A 525 -7.10 27.20 -13.08
C ASP A 525 -8.54 26.98 -13.58
N GLU A 526 -8.85 27.53 -14.76
CA GLU A 526 -10.11 27.37 -15.54
C GLU A 526 -11.39 27.22 -14.67
N ALA A 527 -11.65 28.20 -13.80
CA ALA A 527 -12.71 28.12 -12.79
C ALA A 527 -14.15 28.06 -13.33
N THR A 528 -14.40 27.98 -14.65
CA THR A 528 -15.75 28.10 -15.26
C THR A 528 -16.08 27.02 -16.30
N ALA A 529 -15.32 25.94 -16.40
CA ALA A 529 -15.62 24.85 -17.32
C ALA A 529 -16.89 24.08 -16.89
N PHE A 530 -17.83 23.89 -17.82
CA PHE A 530 -19.02 23.03 -17.66
C PHE A 530 -20.14 23.55 -16.75
N THR A 531 -20.33 24.86 -16.58
CA THR A 531 -21.46 25.44 -15.84
C THR A 531 -22.56 25.98 -16.77
N ASP A 532 -23.80 26.02 -16.25
CA ASP A 532 -24.89 26.71 -16.95
C ASP A 532 -24.67 28.24 -16.93
N PRO A 533 -25.27 29.02 -17.84
CA PRO A 533 -25.01 30.46 -17.98
C PRO A 533 -25.29 31.29 -16.71
N GLU A 534 -26.26 30.89 -15.88
CA GLU A 534 -26.61 31.61 -14.65
C GLU A 534 -25.54 31.36 -13.58
N SER A 535 -25.16 30.11 -13.35
CA SER A 535 -24.07 29.72 -12.45
C SER A 535 -22.73 30.33 -12.88
N GLU A 536 -22.50 30.45 -14.20
CA GLU A 536 -21.29 31.10 -14.73
C GLU A 536 -21.21 32.58 -14.36
N ALA A 537 -22.31 33.33 -14.52
CA ALA A 537 -22.35 34.74 -14.15
C ALA A 537 -22.10 34.98 -12.65
N GLU A 538 -22.55 34.05 -11.79
CA GLU A 538 -22.28 34.10 -10.35
C GLU A 538 -20.84 33.78 -10.01
N ILE A 539 -20.25 32.78 -10.65
CA ILE A 539 -18.83 32.43 -10.50
C ILE A 539 -17.95 33.60 -10.95
N GLN A 540 -18.25 34.27 -12.07
CA GLN A 540 -17.49 35.41 -12.56
C GLN A 540 -17.56 36.61 -11.59
N ARG A 541 -18.72 36.87 -10.99
CA ARG A 541 -18.85 37.88 -9.93
C ARG A 541 -18.03 37.57 -8.70
N ALA A 542 -18.05 36.29 -8.25
CA ALA A 542 -17.27 35.82 -7.12
C ALA A 542 -15.75 35.92 -7.40
N LEU A 543 -15.31 35.52 -8.59
CA LEU A 543 -13.92 35.65 -9.03
C LEU A 543 -13.47 37.10 -9.14
N SER A 544 -14.32 38.00 -9.67
CA SER A 544 -14.03 39.43 -9.73
C SER A 544 -13.84 40.07 -8.34
N THR A 545 -14.52 39.53 -7.33
CA THR A 545 -14.32 39.92 -5.92
C THR A 545 -13.01 39.36 -5.37
N LEU A 546 -12.71 38.10 -5.69
CA LEU A 546 -11.53 37.40 -5.21
C LEU A 546 -10.21 37.98 -5.76
N VAL A 547 -10.21 38.47 -7.00
CA VAL A 547 -9.00 38.98 -7.70
C VAL A 547 -8.55 40.35 -7.21
N LYS A 548 -9.44 41.17 -6.67
CA LYS A 548 -9.17 42.58 -6.31
C LYS A 548 -8.00 42.73 -5.34
N GLY A 549 -6.99 43.50 -5.78
CA GLY A 549 -5.83 43.86 -4.95
C GLY A 549 -4.83 42.71 -4.68
N ARG A 550 -4.98 41.60 -5.37
CA ARG A 550 -4.08 40.44 -5.23
C ARG A 550 -3.19 40.25 -6.47
N THR A 551 -2.06 39.61 -6.28
CA THR A 551 -1.22 39.11 -7.37
C THR A 551 -1.81 37.82 -7.90
N VAL A 552 -2.23 37.79 -9.17
CA VAL A 552 -3.00 36.67 -9.70
C VAL A 552 -2.29 36.01 -10.88
N LEU A 553 -2.17 34.69 -10.83
CA LEU A 553 -1.82 33.86 -11.96
C LEU A 553 -3.06 33.12 -12.43
N VAL A 554 -3.55 33.40 -13.64
CA VAL A 554 -4.72 32.74 -14.21
C VAL A 554 -4.35 31.89 -15.42
N ILE A 555 -4.76 30.62 -15.46
CA ILE A 555 -4.70 29.81 -16.68
C ILE A 555 -5.96 30.16 -17.47
N ALA A 556 -5.75 30.88 -18.58
CA ALA A 556 -6.87 31.44 -19.34
C ALA A 556 -7.18 30.59 -20.58
N HIS A 557 -8.41 30.18 -20.68
CA HIS A 557 -8.98 29.49 -21.84
C HIS A 557 -10.09 30.30 -22.51
N ARG A 558 -10.47 31.45 -21.95
CA ARG A 558 -11.54 32.34 -22.44
C ARG A 558 -11.02 33.72 -22.81
N PRO A 559 -11.56 34.33 -23.86
CA PRO A 559 -11.18 35.65 -24.30
C PRO A 559 -11.27 36.73 -23.20
N GLU A 560 -12.34 36.70 -22.40
CA GLU A 560 -12.59 37.71 -21.35
C GLU A 560 -11.51 37.69 -20.27
N SER A 561 -11.05 36.51 -19.87
CA SER A 561 -9.98 36.35 -18.89
C SER A 561 -8.63 36.80 -19.42
N ILE A 562 -8.43 36.74 -20.75
CA ILE A 562 -7.20 37.13 -21.41
C ILE A 562 -7.13 38.66 -21.60
N VAL A 563 -8.22 39.29 -22.09
CA VAL A 563 -8.26 40.75 -22.38
C VAL A 563 -8.15 41.56 -21.10
N GLY A 564 -8.71 41.07 -19.98
CA GLY A 564 -8.70 41.77 -18.69
C GLY A 564 -7.38 41.61 -17.91
N ALA A 565 -6.41 40.84 -18.40
CA ALA A 565 -5.14 40.66 -17.72
C ALA A 565 -4.17 41.81 -17.96
N ASP A 566 -3.45 42.23 -16.91
CA ASP A 566 -2.40 43.27 -17.00
C ASP A 566 -1.20 42.78 -17.81
N ARG A 567 -0.94 41.45 -17.79
CA ARG A 567 0.12 40.81 -18.53
C ARG A 567 -0.30 39.42 -19.00
N ILE A 568 0.15 39.03 -20.18
CA ILE A 568 -0.09 37.72 -20.78
C ILE A 568 1.26 37.07 -21.04
N ILE A 569 1.39 35.79 -20.64
CA ILE A 569 2.54 34.93 -20.91
C ILE A 569 2.11 33.85 -21.88
N VAL A 570 2.74 33.79 -23.04
CA VAL A 570 2.47 32.77 -24.06
C VAL A 570 3.44 31.61 -23.87
N VAL A 571 2.89 30.41 -23.63
CA VAL A 571 3.66 29.19 -23.37
C VAL A 571 3.46 28.21 -24.52
N ASP A 572 4.54 27.69 -25.09
CA ASP A 572 4.52 26.63 -26.09
C ASP A 572 5.60 25.59 -25.79
N ARG A 573 5.22 24.32 -25.74
CA ARG A 573 6.11 23.16 -25.50
C ARG A 573 7.07 23.34 -24.33
N GLY A 574 6.57 23.84 -23.23
CA GLY A 574 7.35 24.05 -22.00
C GLY A 574 8.12 25.39 -21.94
N HIS A 575 8.22 26.15 -23.04
CA HIS A 575 8.94 27.42 -23.10
C HIS A 575 8.01 28.63 -23.04
N VAL A 576 8.48 29.72 -22.43
CA VAL A 576 7.86 31.04 -22.56
C VAL A 576 8.31 31.67 -23.88
N VAL A 577 7.40 31.78 -24.84
CA VAL A 577 7.72 32.25 -26.19
C VAL A 577 7.44 33.73 -26.40
N ALA A 578 6.53 34.31 -25.62
CA ALA A 578 6.25 35.77 -25.66
C ALA A 578 5.61 36.22 -24.34
N SER A 579 5.70 37.51 -24.05
CA SER A 579 5.08 38.15 -22.88
C SER A 579 4.76 39.61 -23.21
N GLY A 580 3.57 40.07 -22.87
CA GLY A 580 3.12 41.44 -23.14
C GLY A 580 1.66 41.66 -22.79
N THR A 581 1.10 42.79 -23.16
CA THR A 581 -0.33 43.08 -23.13
C THR A 581 -1.06 42.42 -24.30
N HIS A 582 -2.38 42.41 -24.27
CA HIS A 582 -3.20 41.87 -25.36
C HIS A 582 -2.85 42.48 -26.71
N ASP A 583 -2.78 43.83 -26.77
CA ASP A 583 -2.51 44.57 -28.01
C ASP A 583 -1.11 44.30 -28.57
N GLU A 584 -0.10 44.20 -27.69
CA GLU A 584 1.28 43.89 -28.09
C GLU A 584 1.40 42.47 -28.66
N LEU A 585 0.65 41.52 -28.12
CA LEU A 585 0.73 40.13 -28.52
C LEU A 585 -0.11 39.79 -29.75
N LEU A 586 -1.01 40.67 -30.24
CA LEU A 586 -1.75 40.47 -31.47
C LEU A 586 -0.83 40.34 -32.71
N GLU A 587 0.38 40.85 -32.65
CA GLU A 587 1.39 40.66 -33.69
C GLU A 587 2.08 39.29 -33.64
N GLN A 588 2.02 38.58 -32.50
CA GLN A 588 2.61 37.27 -32.29
C GLN A 588 1.78 36.17 -32.99
N PRO A 589 2.36 35.41 -33.94
CA PRO A 589 1.59 34.44 -34.71
C PRO A 589 0.84 33.38 -33.90
N LEU A 590 1.51 32.82 -32.88
CA LEU A 590 0.92 31.80 -32.04
C LEU A 590 -0.24 32.37 -31.22
N TYR A 591 -0.07 33.54 -30.60
CA TYR A 591 -1.12 34.19 -29.81
C TYR A 591 -2.33 34.54 -30.67
N ARG A 592 -2.09 35.11 -31.88
CA ARG A 592 -3.16 35.41 -32.85
C ARG A 592 -3.92 34.17 -33.27
N ALA A 593 -3.22 33.05 -33.51
CA ALA A 593 -3.89 31.79 -33.85
C ALA A 593 -4.78 31.28 -32.72
N LEU A 594 -4.31 31.33 -31.46
CA LEU A 594 -5.08 30.95 -30.28
C LEU A 594 -6.32 31.85 -30.12
N TRP A 595 -6.15 33.15 -30.34
CA TRP A 595 -7.24 34.12 -30.26
C TRP A 595 -8.31 33.93 -31.34
N GLN A 596 -7.93 33.66 -32.58
CA GLN A 596 -8.86 33.44 -33.70
C GLN A 596 -9.66 32.13 -33.59
N HIS A 597 -9.15 31.14 -32.86
CA HIS A 597 -9.81 29.87 -32.64
C HIS A 597 -10.56 29.80 -31.31
N ALA A 598 -10.53 30.87 -30.49
CA ALA A 598 -11.41 30.97 -29.34
C ALA A 598 -12.87 31.06 -29.81
N PRO A 599 -13.82 30.26 -29.26
CA PRO A 599 -15.21 30.30 -29.70
C PRO A 599 -15.77 31.71 -29.47
N ALA A 600 -16.13 32.40 -30.58
CA ALA A 600 -16.86 33.65 -30.50
C ALA A 600 -18.19 33.36 -29.83
N GLN A 601 -18.47 33.96 -28.69
CA GLN A 601 -19.85 34.02 -28.22
C GLN A 601 -20.64 34.88 -29.18
N GLU A 602 -21.63 34.28 -29.83
CA GLU A 602 -22.66 35.04 -30.56
C GLU A 602 -23.34 35.99 -29.55
N ALA A 603 -23.29 37.28 -29.86
CA ALA A 603 -23.85 38.37 -29.11
C ALA A 603 -25.39 38.30 -28.97
#